data_507d8293aedf389a11efadfa94d42bae
#
_entry.id   507d8293aedf389a11efadfa94d42bae
#
_cell.length_a   1.000
_cell.length_b   1.000
_cell.length_c   1.000
_cell.angle_alpha   90.00
_cell.angle_beta   90.00
_cell.angle_gamma   90.00
#
_symmetry.space_group_name_H-M   'P 1'
#
loop_
_entity.id
_entity.type
_entity.pdbx_description
1 polymer ?
#
loop_
_entity_poly.entity_id
_entity_poly.type
_entity_poly.pdbx_seq_one_letter_code
_entity_poly.pdbx_strand_id
1 'polypeptide(L)'
;MNRLRLLAVAALLAAPLGLTAQIDAPRITQAEFKKLIAAKNVAIVDTRVADAFELGHIPGALQLPLEGRLTWPPEYERVVQVLLKTKKPVVTYCA
;
A
#
# COMPACT_ATOMS: atom_id res chain seq x y z
N MET A 1 37.18 16.95 -21.10
CA MET A 1 36.62 15.65 -20.78
C MET A 1 36.21 15.53 -19.32
N ASN A 2 37.04 15.92 -18.36
CA ASN A 2 36.70 15.81 -16.93
C ASN A 2 35.50 16.67 -16.52
N ARG A 3 35.30 17.83 -17.17
CA ARG A 3 34.15 18.71 -16.88
C ARG A 3 32.82 18.09 -17.28
N LEU A 4 32.77 17.34 -18.37
CA LEU A 4 31.57 16.65 -18.83
C LEU A 4 31.17 15.50 -17.90
N ARG A 5 32.15 14.80 -17.34
CA ARG A 5 31.92 13.73 -16.38
C ARG A 5 31.36 14.27 -15.07
N LEU A 6 31.87 15.39 -14.59
CA LEU A 6 31.38 16.06 -13.38
C LEU A 6 29.94 16.54 -13.53
N LEU A 7 29.57 17.09 -14.69
CA LEU A 7 28.22 17.53 -14.99
C LEU A 7 27.22 16.34 -15.02
N ALA A 8 27.62 15.21 -15.59
CA ALA A 8 26.82 14.02 -15.65
C ALA A 8 26.55 13.44 -14.24
N VAL A 9 27.55 13.45 -13.36
CA VAL A 9 27.39 13.00 -11.96
C VAL A 9 26.43 13.92 -11.20
N ALA A 10 26.53 15.22 -11.37
CA ALA A 10 25.64 16.19 -10.73
C ALA A 10 24.17 15.98 -11.15
N ALA A 11 23.92 15.71 -12.44
CA ALA A 11 22.59 15.44 -12.94
C ALA A 11 21.99 14.16 -12.36
N LEU A 12 22.78 13.11 -12.20
CA LEU A 12 22.37 11.85 -11.58
C LEU A 12 22.04 12.01 -10.10
N LEU A 13 22.73 12.85 -9.37
CA LEU A 13 22.47 13.12 -7.97
C LEU A 13 21.21 13.96 -7.76
N ALA A 14 20.86 14.82 -8.70
CA ALA A 14 19.64 15.64 -8.60
C ALA A 14 18.35 14.84 -8.91
N ALA A 15 18.40 13.89 -9.85
CA ALA A 15 17.23 13.11 -10.26
C ALA A 15 16.56 12.31 -9.13
N PRO A 16 17.28 11.61 -8.23
CA PRO A 16 16.64 10.85 -7.14
C PRO A 16 15.87 11.72 -6.15
N LEU A 17 16.30 12.95 -5.92
CA LEU A 17 15.65 13.87 -4.98
C LEU A 17 14.25 14.28 -5.47
N GLY A 18 14.06 14.46 -6.77
CA GLY A 18 12.75 14.75 -7.35
C GLY A 18 11.80 13.57 -7.28
N LEU A 19 12.30 12.34 -7.37
CA LEU A 19 11.49 11.13 -7.31
C LEU A 19 11.02 10.80 -5.89
N THR A 20 11.78 11.14 -4.86
CA THR A 20 11.40 10.84 -3.46
C THR A 20 10.28 11.72 -2.93
N ALA A 21 9.95 12.82 -3.60
CA ALA A 21 8.89 13.72 -3.19
C ALA A 21 7.47 13.23 -3.58
N GLN A 22 7.37 12.20 -4.41
CA GLN A 22 6.10 11.68 -4.90
C GLN A 22 5.88 10.24 -4.42
N ILE A 23 5.19 10.10 -3.29
CA ILE A 23 4.82 8.80 -2.76
C ILE A 23 3.31 8.64 -2.94
N ASP A 24 2.89 8.35 -4.16
CA ASP A 24 1.52 7.97 -4.44
C ASP A 24 1.44 6.46 -4.70
N ALA A 25 0.60 5.78 -3.93
CA ALA A 25 0.33 4.38 -4.20
C ALA A 25 -0.44 4.26 -5.52
N PRO A 26 -0.06 3.35 -6.41
CA PRO A 26 -0.79 3.13 -7.64
C PRO A 26 -2.22 2.69 -7.35
N ARG A 27 -3.15 3.11 -8.20
CA ARG A 27 -4.56 2.72 -8.11
C ARG A 27 -4.83 1.64 -9.13
N ILE A 28 -5.74 0.73 -8.77
CA ILE A 28 -6.23 -0.28 -9.70
C ILE A 28 -7.71 -0.06 -9.97
N THR A 29 -8.18 -0.54 -11.10
CA THR A 29 -9.60 -0.49 -11.45
C THR A 29 -10.38 -1.54 -10.65
N GLN A 30 -11.68 -1.33 -10.52
CA GLN A 30 -12.55 -2.31 -9.90
C GLN A 30 -12.51 -3.65 -10.66
N ALA A 31 -12.44 -3.59 -12.00
CA ALA A 31 -12.36 -4.80 -12.83
C ALA A 31 -11.08 -5.60 -12.55
N GLU A 32 -9.94 -4.93 -12.43
CA GLU A 32 -8.68 -5.58 -12.08
C GLU A 32 -8.73 -6.19 -10.68
N PHE A 33 -9.32 -5.48 -9.73
CA PHE A 33 -9.48 -5.97 -8.37
C PHE A 33 -10.34 -7.23 -8.33
N LYS A 34 -11.47 -7.25 -9.04
CA LYS A 34 -12.32 -8.42 -9.12
C LYS A 34 -11.60 -9.64 -9.72
N LYS A 35 -10.74 -9.43 -10.70
CA LYS A 35 -9.91 -10.50 -11.26
C LYS A 35 -8.94 -11.08 -10.22
N LEU A 36 -8.30 -10.22 -9.44
CA LEU A 36 -7.40 -10.66 -8.37
C LEU A 36 -8.15 -11.46 -7.30
N ILE A 37 -9.35 -11.02 -6.92
CA ILE A 37 -10.19 -11.73 -5.96
C ILE A 37 -10.57 -13.11 -6.50
N ALA A 38 -11.02 -13.17 -7.75
CA ALA A 38 -11.41 -14.43 -8.38
C ALA A 38 -10.25 -15.42 -8.48
N ALA A 39 -9.05 -14.93 -8.72
CA ALA A 39 -7.82 -15.75 -8.77
C ALA A 39 -7.29 -16.10 -7.37
N LYS A 40 -7.88 -15.59 -6.31
CA LYS A 40 -7.39 -15.73 -4.92
C LYS A 40 -5.94 -15.26 -4.77
N ASN A 41 -5.56 -14.25 -5.53
CA ASN A 41 -4.20 -13.73 -5.58
C ASN A 41 -4.16 -12.27 -5.11
N VAL A 42 -4.68 -12.00 -3.92
CA VAL A 42 -4.70 -10.67 -3.34
C VAL A 42 -4.84 -10.72 -1.83
N ALA A 43 -4.14 -9.86 -1.13
CA ALA A 43 -4.38 -9.56 0.27
C ALA A 43 -5.18 -8.25 0.33
N ILE A 44 -6.39 -8.29 0.83
CA ILE A 44 -7.32 -7.16 0.86
C ILE A 44 -7.26 -6.52 2.25
N VAL A 45 -7.10 -5.22 2.31
CA VAL A 45 -7.07 -4.46 3.57
C VAL A 45 -8.17 -3.40 3.56
N ASP A 46 -9.04 -3.49 4.54
CA ASP A 46 -10.07 -2.48 4.80
C ASP A 46 -9.52 -1.45 5.77
N THR A 47 -9.38 -0.21 5.32
CA THR A 47 -8.82 0.88 6.13
C THR A 47 -9.91 1.80 6.72
N ARG A 48 -11.18 1.41 6.58
CA ARG A 48 -12.30 2.17 7.14
C ARG A 48 -12.37 1.99 8.66
N VAL A 49 -13.17 2.83 9.32
CA VAL A 49 -13.44 2.71 10.75
C VAL A 49 -14.03 1.34 11.09
N ALA A 50 -13.80 0.90 12.32
CA ALA A 50 -14.23 -0.43 12.78
C ALA A 50 -15.72 -0.68 12.57
N ASP A 51 -16.56 0.31 12.87
CA ASP A 51 -18.01 0.20 12.71
C ASP A 51 -18.43 -0.08 11.26
N ALA A 52 -17.75 0.55 10.31
CA ALA A 52 -18.01 0.32 8.89
C ALA A 52 -17.62 -1.10 8.48
N PHE A 53 -16.51 -1.60 8.99
CA PHE A 53 -16.07 -2.98 8.73
C PHE A 53 -17.09 -4.00 9.25
N GLU A 54 -17.61 -3.78 10.45
CA GLU A 54 -18.60 -4.68 11.07
C GLU A 54 -19.93 -4.70 10.32
N LEU A 55 -20.36 -3.55 9.78
CA LEU A 55 -21.59 -3.47 9.01
C LEU A 55 -21.51 -4.22 7.69
N GLY A 56 -20.34 -4.36 7.14
CA GLY A 56 -20.11 -5.11 5.91
C GLY A 56 -18.74 -4.80 5.33
N HIS A 57 -18.07 -5.83 4.85
CA HIS A 57 -16.76 -5.70 4.22
C HIS A 57 -16.58 -6.78 3.16
N ILE A 58 -15.58 -6.60 2.33
CA ILE A 58 -15.25 -7.60 1.31
C ILE A 58 -14.83 -8.91 2.01
N PRO A 59 -15.39 -10.06 1.62
CA PRO A 59 -15.00 -11.33 2.22
C PRO A 59 -13.50 -11.56 2.16
N GLY A 60 -12.92 -11.92 3.31
CA GLY A 60 -11.47 -12.13 3.44
C GLY A 60 -10.64 -10.88 3.66
N ALA A 61 -11.26 -9.69 3.70
CA ALA A 61 -10.54 -8.46 3.98
C ALA A 61 -10.01 -8.42 5.41
N LEU A 62 -8.77 -7.95 5.55
CA LEU A 62 -8.15 -7.70 6.84
C LEU A 62 -8.48 -6.29 7.30
N GLN A 63 -8.80 -6.14 8.57
CA GLN A 63 -9.15 -4.85 9.16
C GLN A 63 -7.88 -4.13 9.63
N LEU A 64 -7.61 -2.96 9.10
CA LEU A 64 -6.51 -2.11 9.54
C LEU A 64 -6.91 -0.63 9.43
N PRO A 65 -7.75 -0.12 10.34
CA PRO A 65 -8.25 1.25 10.28
C PRO A 65 -7.12 2.28 10.35
N LEU A 66 -7.20 3.32 9.52
CA LEU A 66 -6.21 4.41 9.52
C LEU A 66 -6.18 5.16 10.85
N GLU A 67 -7.31 5.31 11.51
CA GLU A 67 -7.42 5.97 12.81
C GLU A 67 -6.62 5.28 13.91
N GLY A 68 -6.39 3.99 13.77
CA GLY A 68 -5.63 3.19 14.73
C GLY A 68 -4.13 3.48 14.76
N ARG A 69 -3.63 4.30 13.84
CA ARG A 69 -2.20 4.63 13.79
C ARG A 69 -1.66 5.25 15.06
N LEU A 70 -2.51 5.97 15.79
CA LEU A 70 -2.10 6.65 17.02
C LEU A 70 -2.08 5.73 18.24
N THR A 71 -2.91 4.71 18.25
CA THR A 71 -3.06 3.80 19.38
C THR A 71 -2.41 2.44 19.17
N TRP A 72 -2.30 2.02 17.91
CA TRP A 72 -1.69 0.76 17.46
C TRP A 72 -2.06 -0.44 18.34
N PRO A 73 -3.34 -0.84 18.35
CA PRO A 73 -3.78 -2.01 19.13
C PRO A 73 -3.03 -3.29 18.73
N PRO A 74 -2.87 -4.27 19.64
CA PRO A 74 -2.18 -5.53 19.33
C PRO A 74 -2.72 -6.28 18.12
N GLU A 75 -4.00 -6.16 17.81
CA GLU A 75 -4.62 -6.78 16.65
C GLU A 75 -4.01 -6.28 15.34
N TYR A 76 -3.59 -5.03 15.28
CA TYR A 76 -2.98 -4.44 14.09
C TYR A 76 -1.62 -5.05 13.80
N GLU A 77 -0.87 -5.38 14.83
CA GLU A 77 0.43 -6.02 14.68
C GLU A 77 0.30 -7.37 13.96
N ARG A 78 -0.72 -8.14 14.30
CA ARG A 78 -0.99 -9.41 13.62
C ARG A 78 -1.29 -9.22 12.14
N VAL A 79 -2.11 -8.23 11.81
CA VAL A 79 -2.43 -7.89 10.40
C VAL A 79 -1.17 -7.49 9.66
N VAL A 80 -0.34 -6.62 10.25
CA VAL A 80 0.91 -6.20 9.65
C VAL A 80 1.84 -7.38 9.40
N GLN A 81 1.95 -8.31 10.35
CA GLN A 81 2.78 -9.51 10.16
C GLN A 81 2.29 -10.37 9.00
N VAL A 82 0.98 -10.52 8.84
CA VAL A 82 0.42 -11.24 7.68
C VAL A 82 0.79 -10.52 6.39
N LEU A 83 0.67 -9.20 6.34
CA LEU A 83 0.98 -8.42 5.15
C LEU A 83 2.47 -8.46 4.80
N LEU A 84 3.34 -8.43 5.79
CA LEU A 84 4.79 -8.52 5.58
C LEU A 84 5.22 -9.88 5.02
N LYS A 85 4.50 -10.92 5.33
CA LYS A 85 4.83 -12.29 4.90
C LYS A 85 4.14 -12.68 3.59
N THR A 86 3.09 -11.98 3.18
CA THR A 86 2.38 -12.34 1.96
C THR A 86 3.21 -12.04 0.73
N LYS A 87 3.13 -12.92 -0.27
CA LYS A 87 3.70 -12.70 -1.60
C LYS A 87 2.67 -12.19 -2.58
N LYS A 88 1.42 -12.06 -2.15
CA LYS A 88 0.32 -11.56 -2.98
C LYS A 88 0.34 -10.04 -3.02
N PRO A 89 -0.18 -9.45 -4.10
CA PRO A 89 -0.42 -8.01 -4.11
C PRO A 89 -1.32 -7.60 -2.94
N VAL A 90 -1.01 -6.48 -2.31
CA VAL A 90 -1.82 -5.92 -1.24
C VAL A 90 -2.66 -4.79 -1.82
N VAL A 91 -3.97 -4.89 -1.67
CA VAL A 91 -4.91 -3.86 -2.12
C VAL A 91 -5.67 -3.33 -0.92
N THR A 92 -5.59 -2.02 -0.72
CA THR A 92 -6.33 -1.33 0.33
C THR A 92 -7.57 -0.67 -0.25
N TYR A 93 -8.64 -0.59 0.54
CA TYR A 93 -9.80 0.19 0.15
C TYR A 93 -10.33 0.98 1.34
N CYS A 94 -10.97 2.11 1.03
CA CYS A 94 -11.63 2.99 1.98
C CYS A 94 -12.92 3.54 1.35
N ALA A 95 -13.76 4.10 2.17
CA ALA A 95 -14.99 4.74 1.69
C ALA A 95 -14.86 6.25 1.79
#